data_9a4041e52455631ce13c6fdd9ef08f44
#
_entry.id   9a4041e52455631ce13c6fdd9ef08f44
#
_cell.length_a   1.000
_cell.length_b   1.000
_cell.length_c   1.000
_cell.angle_alpha   90.00
_cell.angle_beta   90.00
_cell.angle_gamma   90.00
#
_symmetry.space_group_name_H-M   'P 1'
#
loop_
_entity.id
_entity.type
_entity.pdbx_description
1 polymer ?
#
loop_
_entity_poly.entity_id
_entity_poly.type
_entity_poly.pdbx_seq_one_letter_code
_entity_poly.pdbx_strand_id
1 'polypeptide(L)'
;MLMALSMLMIIIINQLVSARIAKPLQRLNESVKEWEAGNLNPTIYVGGSLEVEHLGKTLRSTVEQINQLMHDILYEQEEKRKSELDALQSQINPHFLYNTLDSIVWMIEGERYEDAVFMITQLASLFRIRLSRGKTIISVEDEIKHAKNYMNIQKIRYKNSFAIDFSIEEEILHCCTVKLVVQPLLENAIYYGVEGMDGEGEIHVKGYRKEDDIYIEVSDNGLGMPQDMVEQL
;
A
#
# COMPACT_ATOMS: atom_id res chain seq x y z
N MET A 1 9.58 66.01 -52.87
CA MET A 1 10.79 65.26 -52.40
C MET A 1 10.68 64.87 -50.93
N LEU A 2 10.37 65.76 -49.97
CA LEU A 2 10.23 65.50 -48.56
C LEU A 2 9.12 64.45 -48.21
N MET A 3 7.95 64.53 -48.87
CA MET A 3 6.86 63.52 -48.58
C MET A 3 7.24 62.10 -49.07
N ALA A 4 7.94 61.94 -50.17
CA ALA A 4 8.39 60.64 -50.64
C ALA A 4 9.47 60.03 -49.74
N LEU A 5 10.35 60.86 -49.16
CA LEU A 5 11.37 60.43 -48.22
C LEU A 5 10.74 59.99 -46.86
N SER A 6 9.73 60.73 -46.39
CA SER A 6 9.00 60.36 -45.17
C SER A 6 8.19 59.07 -45.34
N MET A 7 7.58 58.84 -46.49
CA MET A 7 6.83 57.60 -46.80
C MET A 7 7.78 56.41 -46.88
N LEU A 8 8.94 56.53 -47.49
CA LEU A 8 9.95 55.49 -47.56
C LEU A 8 10.46 55.11 -46.17
N MET A 9 10.72 56.13 -45.34
CA MET A 9 11.16 55.94 -43.93
C MET A 9 10.13 55.15 -43.10
N ILE A 10 8.83 55.50 -43.22
CA ILE A 10 7.74 54.77 -42.54
C ILE A 10 7.66 53.32 -42.98
N ILE A 11 7.83 53.04 -44.30
CA ILE A 11 7.84 51.67 -44.81
C ILE A 11 9.02 50.88 -44.24
N ILE A 12 10.21 51.46 -44.18
CA ILE A 12 11.41 50.81 -43.61
C ILE A 12 11.22 50.51 -42.12
N ILE A 13 10.73 51.47 -41.35
CA ILE A 13 10.44 51.30 -39.92
C ILE A 13 9.41 50.19 -39.72
N ASN A 14 8.32 50.19 -40.49
CA ASN A 14 7.27 49.17 -40.37
C ASN A 14 7.80 47.77 -40.73
N GLN A 15 8.67 47.63 -41.74
CA GLN A 15 9.31 46.36 -42.07
C GLN A 15 10.26 45.89 -40.95
N LEU A 16 11.04 46.80 -40.36
CA LEU A 16 11.95 46.48 -39.23
C LEU A 16 11.18 46.01 -38.00
N VAL A 17 10.10 46.73 -37.63
CA VAL A 17 9.22 46.36 -36.49
C VAL A 17 8.53 45.03 -36.75
N SER A 18 8.00 44.84 -37.96
CA SER A 18 7.35 43.59 -38.33
C SER A 18 8.33 42.41 -38.29
N ALA A 19 9.55 42.56 -38.74
CA ALA A 19 10.55 41.48 -38.76
C ALA A 19 11.12 41.14 -37.38
N ARG A 20 11.28 42.13 -36.50
CA ARG A 20 11.93 41.95 -35.20
C ARG A 20 10.96 41.68 -34.03
N ILE A 21 9.71 42.07 -34.16
CA ILE A 21 8.72 41.96 -33.09
C ILE A 21 7.50 41.16 -33.54
N ALA A 22 6.79 41.60 -34.58
CA ALA A 22 5.48 41.03 -34.92
C ALA A 22 5.57 39.55 -35.38
N LYS A 23 6.45 39.23 -36.30
CA LYS A 23 6.64 37.84 -36.81
C LYS A 23 7.17 36.88 -35.72
N PRO A 24 8.20 37.22 -34.94
CA PRO A 24 8.65 36.39 -33.81
C PRO A 24 7.58 36.14 -32.77
N LEU A 25 6.80 37.18 -32.40
CA LEU A 25 5.74 37.04 -31.45
C LEU A 25 4.59 36.12 -31.95
N GLN A 26 4.27 36.22 -33.26
CA GLN A 26 3.31 35.33 -33.90
C GLN A 26 3.75 33.87 -33.84
N ARG A 27 5.03 33.59 -34.19
CA ARG A 27 5.59 32.22 -34.11
C ARG A 27 5.58 31.68 -32.66
N LEU A 28 5.89 32.54 -31.69
CA LEU A 28 5.83 32.15 -30.28
C LEU A 28 4.39 31.78 -29.91
N ASN A 29 3.39 32.58 -30.32
CA ASN A 29 1.99 32.31 -30.08
C ASN A 29 1.52 31.01 -30.77
N GLU A 30 2.02 30.70 -31.95
CA GLU A 30 1.74 29.40 -32.61
C GLU A 30 2.29 28.23 -31.81
N SER A 31 3.49 28.33 -31.25
CA SER A 31 4.08 27.31 -30.37
C SER A 31 3.23 27.11 -29.10
N VAL A 32 2.68 28.18 -28.50
CA VAL A 32 1.80 28.08 -27.34
C VAL A 32 0.52 27.36 -27.71
N LYS A 33 -0.08 27.67 -28.85
CA LYS A 33 -1.30 26.97 -29.33
C LYS A 33 -1.10 25.50 -29.56
N GLU A 34 0.08 25.09 -30.07
CA GLU A 34 0.40 23.65 -30.17
C GLU A 34 0.43 22.97 -28.82
N TRP A 35 0.99 23.64 -27.80
CA TRP A 35 1.00 23.12 -26.44
C TRP A 35 -0.42 23.05 -25.83
N GLU A 36 -1.22 24.10 -25.99
CA GLU A 36 -2.64 24.12 -25.59
C GLU A 36 -3.46 23.01 -26.25
N ALA A 37 -3.12 22.66 -27.49
CA ALA A 37 -3.76 21.56 -28.22
C ALA A 37 -3.32 20.15 -27.75
N GLY A 38 -2.46 20.07 -26.71
CA GLY A 38 -2.03 18.81 -26.10
C GLY A 38 -0.70 18.27 -26.62
N ASN A 39 0.02 19.01 -27.46
CA ASN A 39 1.40 18.66 -27.81
C ASN A 39 2.35 18.97 -26.64
N LEU A 40 2.71 17.96 -25.86
CA LEU A 40 3.59 18.12 -24.69
C LEU A 40 5.02 18.52 -25.02
N ASN A 41 5.45 18.36 -26.30
CA ASN A 41 6.79 18.74 -26.77
C ASN A 41 6.73 19.72 -27.93
N PRO A 42 6.14 20.92 -27.79
CA PRO A 42 6.08 21.90 -28.82
C PRO A 42 7.48 22.48 -29.10
N THR A 43 7.77 22.81 -30.36
CA THR A 43 8.99 23.52 -30.72
C THR A 43 8.82 25.01 -30.40
N ILE A 44 9.21 25.42 -29.19
CA ILE A 44 9.09 26.81 -28.76
C ILE A 44 10.08 27.69 -29.57
N TYR A 45 9.53 28.67 -30.29
CA TYR A 45 10.33 29.61 -31.03
C TYR A 45 11.12 30.53 -30.09
N VAL A 46 12.44 30.69 -30.37
CA VAL A 46 13.36 31.58 -29.65
C VAL A 46 14.06 32.46 -30.65
N GLY A 47 13.75 33.77 -30.63
CA GLY A 47 14.40 34.76 -31.53
C GLY A 47 13.58 36.05 -31.59
N GLY A 48 14.06 37.06 -32.31
CA GLY A 48 13.46 38.39 -32.44
C GLY A 48 14.21 39.46 -31.69
N SER A 49 13.52 40.41 -31.01
CA SER A 49 14.16 41.33 -30.10
C SER A 49 14.62 40.63 -28.83
N LEU A 50 15.48 41.25 -28.04
CA LEU A 50 15.97 40.69 -26.76
C LEU A 50 14.85 40.28 -25.84
N GLU A 51 13.77 41.05 -25.80
CA GLU A 51 12.62 40.80 -24.95
C GLU A 51 11.82 39.57 -25.42
N VAL A 52 11.62 39.42 -26.73
CA VAL A 52 10.90 38.30 -27.34
C VAL A 52 11.72 37.01 -27.23
N GLU A 53 13.04 37.11 -27.42
CA GLU A 53 13.96 36.00 -27.24
C GLU A 53 13.97 35.53 -25.78
N HIS A 54 14.01 36.45 -24.82
CA HIS A 54 13.93 36.13 -23.39
C HIS A 54 12.62 35.45 -23.05
N LEU A 55 11.49 35.96 -23.55
CA LEU A 55 10.17 35.35 -23.36
C LEU A 55 10.13 33.93 -23.93
N GLY A 56 10.66 33.70 -25.12
CA GLY A 56 10.74 32.36 -25.73
C GLY A 56 11.58 31.38 -24.90
N LYS A 57 12.73 31.83 -24.37
CA LYS A 57 13.57 31.02 -23.47
C LYS A 57 12.85 30.66 -22.18
N THR A 58 12.19 31.64 -21.55
CA THR A 58 11.44 31.43 -20.30
C THR A 58 10.29 30.44 -20.53
N LEU A 59 9.53 30.63 -21.62
CA LEU A 59 8.43 29.71 -21.93
C LEU A 59 8.91 28.28 -22.18
N ARG A 60 10.01 28.12 -22.92
CA ARG A 60 10.62 26.79 -23.13
C ARG A 60 10.97 26.12 -21.81
N SER A 61 11.70 26.84 -20.94
CA SER A 61 12.06 26.32 -19.61
C SER A 61 10.86 25.96 -18.77
N THR A 62 9.78 26.76 -18.84
CA THR A 62 8.55 26.48 -18.12
C THR A 62 7.86 25.21 -18.63
N VAL A 63 7.78 25.03 -19.95
CA VAL A 63 7.20 23.81 -20.56
C VAL A 63 8.03 22.58 -20.18
N GLU A 64 9.35 22.68 -20.22
CA GLU A 64 10.25 21.60 -19.82
C GLU A 64 10.05 21.24 -18.32
N GLN A 65 9.93 22.23 -17.44
CA GLN A 65 9.66 22.02 -16.02
C GLN A 65 8.28 21.36 -15.77
N ILE A 66 7.25 21.81 -16.51
CA ILE A 66 5.92 21.20 -16.38
C ILE A 66 5.95 19.75 -16.83
N ASN A 67 6.61 19.44 -17.94
CA ASN A 67 6.72 18.06 -18.43
C ASN A 67 7.49 17.18 -17.43
N GLN A 68 8.55 17.70 -16.81
CA GLN A 68 9.28 16.98 -15.77
C GLN A 68 8.39 16.72 -14.56
N LEU A 69 7.67 17.73 -14.06
CA LEU A 69 6.75 17.56 -12.94
C LEU A 69 5.62 16.56 -13.24
N MET A 70 5.08 16.57 -14.46
CA MET A 70 4.08 15.58 -14.89
C MET A 70 4.66 14.15 -14.88
N HIS A 71 5.88 13.98 -15.36
CA HIS A 71 6.55 12.68 -15.32
C HIS A 71 6.78 12.21 -13.89
N ASP A 72 7.24 13.09 -13.01
CA ASP A 72 7.50 12.78 -11.61
C ASP A 72 6.20 12.40 -10.88
N ILE A 73 5.10 13.12 -11.12
CA ILE A 73 3.78 12.79 -10.56
C ILE A 73 3.29 11.41 -11.01
N LEU A 74 3.42 11.09 -12.31
CA LEU A 74 3.03 9.79 -12.84
C LEU A 74 3.86 8.66 -12.23
N TYR A 75 5.17 8.87 -12.10
CA TYR A 75 6.07 7.92 -11.46
C TYR A 75 5.71 7.68 -9.98
N GLU A 76 5.49 8.76 -9.21
CA GLU A 76 5.07 8.65 -7.81
C GLU A 76 3.72 7.92 -7.65
N GLN A 77 2.77 8.18 -8.55
CA GLN A 77 1.47 7.48 -8.55
C GLN A 77 1.63 5.98 -8.83
N GLU A 78 2.52 5.60 -9.75
CA GLU A 78 2.78 4.21 -10.07
C GLU A 78 3.47 3.47 -8.92
N GLU A 79 4.48 4.09 -8.29
CA GLU A 79 5.15 3.56 -7.10
C GLU A 79 4.18 3.43 -5.92
N LYS A 80 3.33 4.43 -5.69
CA LYS A 80 2.29 4.36 -4.66
C LYS A 80 1.31 3.21 -4.92
N ARG A 81 0.84 3.06 -6.14
CA ARG A 81 -0.07 1.96 -6.53
C ARG A 81 0.58 0.60 -6.33
N LYS A 82 1.86 0.47 -6.70
CA LYS A 82 2.62 -0.76 -6.48
C LYS A 82 2.77 -1.07 -4.99
N SER A 83 3.14 -0.08 -4.20
CA SER A 83 3.23 -0.22 -2.74
C SER A 83 1.89 -0.61 -2.09
N GLU A 84 0.77 -0.03 -2.56
CA GLU A 84 -0.57 -0.40 -2.09
C GLU A 84 -0.93 -1.84 -2.47
N LEU A 85 -0.56 -2.30 -3.68
CA LEU A 85 -0.76 -3.68 -4.11
C LEU A 85 0.10 -4.65 -3.31
N ASP A 86 1.37 -4.32 -3.07
CA ASP A 86 2.29 -5.13 -2.27
C ASP A 86 1.79 -5.23 -0.82
N ALA A 87 1.30 -4.13 -0.25
CA ALA A 87 0.68 -4.11 1.07
C ALA A 87 -0.60 -4.98 1.13
N LEU A 88 -1.43 -4.97 0.07
CA LEU A 88 -2.60 -5.83 -0.03
C LEU A 88 -2.21 -7.31 -0.18
N GLN A 89 -1.18 -7.62 -0.97
CA GLN A 89 -0.67 -8.99 -1.12
C GLN A 89 -0.05 -9.52 0.17
N SER A 90 0.69 -8.67 0.91
CA SER A 90 1.30 -9.06 2.19
C SER A 90 0.28 -9.36 3.28
N GLN A 91 -0.96 -8.88 3.15
CA GLN A 91 -2.05 -9.22 4.06
C GLN A 91 -2.46 -10.71 3.98
N ILE A 92 -2.11 -11.42 2.91
CA ILE A 92 -2.31 -12.87 2.81
C ILE A 92 -0.92 -13.50 2.89
N ASN A 93 -0.62 -14.25 3.95
CA ASN A 93 0.59 -15.06 3.99
C ASN A 93 0.45 -16.22 2.97
N PRO A 94 1.13 -16.16 1.80
CA PRO A 94 0.93 -17.15 0.75
C PRO A 94 1.33 -18.56 1.21
N HIS A 95 2.38 -18.64 2.01
CA HIS A 95 2.87 -19.92 2.55
C HIS A 95 1.85 -20.57 3.50
N PHE A 96 1.20 -19.77 4.35
CA PHE A 96 0.11 -20.28 5.18
C PHE A 96 -1.05 -20.81 4.33
N LEU A 97 -1.42 -20.09 3.27
CA LEU A 97 -2.52 -20.49 2.38
C LEU A 97 -2.19 -21.81 1.65
N TYR A 98 -1.02 -21.90 1.01
CA TYR A 98 -0.62 -23.11 0.30
C TYR A 98 -0.58 -24.31 1.24
N ASN A 99 0.07 -24.20 2.40
CA ASN A 99 0.16 -25.28 3.37
C ASN A 99 -1.21 -25.72 3.91
N THR A 100 -2.15 -24.77 4.03
CA THR A 100 -3.52 -25.09 4.45
C THR A 100 -4.29 -25.83 3.37
N LEU A 101 -4.16 -25.40 2.10
CA LEU A 101 -4.78 -26.09 0.96
C LEU A 101 -4.20 -27.49 0.78
N ASP A 102 -2.89 -27.67 0.86
CA ASP A 102 -2.24 -28.97 0.81
C ASP A 102 -2.77 -29.88 1.92
N SER A 103 -2.90 -29.35 3.15
CA SER A 103 -3.46 -30.12 4.25
C SER A 103 -4.90 -30.59 3.98
N ILE A 104 -5.71 -29.74 3.33
CA ILE A 104 -7.09 -30.09 2.93
C ILE A 104 -7.07 -31.22 1.88
N VAL A 105 -6.18 -31.14 0.87
CA VAL A 105 -6.01 -32.19 -0.14
C VAL A 105 -5.65 -33.52 0.52
N TRP A 106 -4.66 -33.54 1.42
CA TRP A 106 -4.26 -34.75 2.17
C TRP A 106 -5.40 -35.34 3.00
N MET A 107 -6.28 -34.50 3.58
CA MET A 107 -7.46 -34.97 4.31
C MET A 107 -8.45 -35.63 3.38
N ILE A 108 -8.69 -35.07 2.19
CA ILE A 108 -9.60 -35.63 1.20
C ILE A 108 -9.06 -36.98 0.68
N GLU A 109 -7.76 -37.05 0.34
CA GLU A 109 -7.10 -38.29 -0.07
C GLU A 109 -7.12 -39.38 1.01
N GLY A 110 -7.05 -38.95 2.28
CA GLY A 110 -7.16 -39.82 3.46
C GLY A 110 -8.60 -40.10 3.91
N GLU A 111 -9.62 -39.78 3.10
CA GLU A 111 -11.05 -39.98 3.40
C GLU A 111 -11.54 -39.26 4.66
N ARG A 112 -10.81 -38.25 5.14
CA ARG A 112 -11.14 -37.42 6.31
C ARG A 112 -12.00 -36.21 5.90
N TYR A 113 -13.16 -36.44 5.33
CA TYR A 113 -13.99 -35.40 4.73
C TYR A 113 -14.53 -34.39 5.75
N GLU A 114 -14.87 -34.82 6.97
CA GLU A 114 -15.35 -33.93 8.02
C GLU A 114 -14.28 -32.90 8.44
N ASP A 115 -13.04 -33.37 8.59
CA ASP A 115 -11.90 -32.48 8.90
C ASP A 115 -11.60 -31.52 7.76
N ALA A 116 -11.70 -31.98 6.51
CA ALA A 116 -11.52 -31.12 5.34
C ALA A 116 -12.59 -30.02 5.26
N VAL A 117 -13.86 -30.36 5.50
CA VAL A 117 -14.96 -29.39 5.55
C VAL A 117 -14.77 -28.39 6.70
N PHE A 118 -14.37 -28.88 7.87
CA PHE A 118 -14.05 -28.02 9.01
C PHE A 118 -12.93 -27.04 8.65
N MET A 119 -11.81 -27.51 8.08
CA MET A 119 -10.67 -26.70 7.68
C MET A 119 -11.08 -25.61 6.68
N ILE A 120 -11.84 -25.96 5.63
CA ILE A 120 -12.36 -25.00 4.65
C ILE A 120 -13.23 -23.93 5.32
N THR A 121 -14.07 -24.33 6.27
CA THR A 121 -14.95 -23.42 7.00
C THR A 121 -14.15 -22.43 7.84
N GLN A 122 -13.12 -22.90 8.57
CA GLN A 122 -12.21 -22.04 9.33
C GLN A 122 -11.47 -21.06 8.42
N LEU A 123 -10.94 -21.54 7.30
CA LEU A 123 -10.23 -20.73 6.32
C LEU A 123 -11.14 -19.64 5.70
N ALA A 124 -12.37 -20.00 5.33
CA ALA A 124 -13.35 -19.04 4.81
C ALA A 124 -13.71 -17.96 5.83
N SER A 125 -13.88 -18.35 7.11
CA SER A 125 -14.17 -17.41 8.20
C SER A 125 -12.98 -16.48 8.46
N LEU A 126 -11.76 -17.00 8.45
CA LEU A 126 -10.51 -16.24 8.61
C LEU A 126 -10.37 -15.17 7.51
N PHE A 127 -10.59 -15.54 6.26
CA PHE A 127 -10.55 -14.58 5.14
C PHE A 127 -11.66 -13.54 5.19
N ARG A 128 -12.86 -13.90 5.63
CA ARG A 128 -13.98 -12.95 5.76
C ARG A 128 -13.64 -11.80 6.71
N ILE A 129 -13.00 -12.09 7.84
CA ILE A 129 -12.57 -11.08 8.81
C ILE A 129 -11.39 -10.29 8.25
N ARG A 130 -10.42 -10.95 7.64
CA ARG A 130 -9.23 -10.34 7.05
C ARG A 130 -9.58 -9.35 5.93
N LEU A 131 -10.51 -9.73 5.05
CA LEU A 131 -10.96 -8.94 3.91
C LEU A 131 -12.10 -7.97 4.24
N SER A 132 -12.48 -7.82 5.52
CA SER A 132 -13.60 -6.97 5.96
C SER A 132 -13.38 -5.49 5.57
N ARG A 133 -13.74 -5.16 4.32
CA ARG A 133 -13.93 -3.82 3.73
C ARG A 133 -12.91 -2.74 4.13
N GLY A 134 -11.64 -3.08 4.31
CA GLY A 134 -10.59 -2.10 4.61
C GLY A 134 -10.65 -1.48 6.01
N LYS A 135 -11.51 -1.95 6.91
CA LYS A 135 -11.53 -1.47 8.30
C LYS A 135 -10.25 -1.89 9.02
N THR A 136 -9.59 -0.92 9.63
CA THR A 136 -8.39 -1.15 10.45
C THR A 136 -8.76 -1.48 11.90
N ILE A 137 -9.92 -1.01 12.36
CA ILE A 137 -10.43 -1.19 13.72
C ILE A 137 -11.63 -2.13 13.67
N ILE A 138 -11.61 -3.16 14.52
CA ILE A 138 -12.66 -4.19 14.67
C ILE A 138 -13.00 -4.38 16.13
N SER A 139 -14.06 -5.15 16.44
CA SER A 139 -14.36 -5.55 17.81
C SER A 139 -13.35 -6.57 18.34
N VAL A 140 -13.11 -6.60 19.64
CA VAL A 140 -12.32 -7.65 20.29
C VAL A 140 -12.92 -9.02 20.00
N GLU A 141 -14.25 -9.14 19.95
CA GLU A 141 -14.93 -10.38 19.58
C GLU A 141 -14.50 -10.90 18.21
N ASP A 142 -14.46 -10.01 17.18
CA ASP A 142 -14.03 -10.38 15.83
C ASP A 142 -12.55 -10.76 15.80
N GLU A 143 -11.69 -10.03 16.53
CA GLU A 143 -10.26 -10.34 16.62
C GLU A 143 -10.02 -11.71 17.30
N ILE A 144 -10.69 -11.98 18.40
CA ILE A 144 -10.60 -13.30 19.07
C ILE A 144 -11.17 -14.41 18.21
N LYS A 145 -12.26 -14.16 17.49
CA LYS A 145 -12.80 -15.12 16.53
C LYS A 145 -11.83 -15.42 15.42
N HIS A 146 -11.14 -14.39 14.91
CA HIS A 146 -10.08 -14.54 13.92
C HIS A 146 -8.93 -15.39 14.48
N ALA A 147 -8.46 -15.07 15.68
CA ALA A 147 -7.42 -15.82 16.38
C ALA A 147 -7.79 -17.31 16.60
N LYS A 148 -9.00 -17.58 17.03
CA LYS A 148 -9.51 -18.96 17.17
C LYS A 148 -9.54 -19.72 15.85
N ASN A 149 -10.03 -19.11 14.76
CA ASN A 149 -10.05 -19.74 13.44
C ASN A 149 -8.64 -20.06 12.96
N TYR A 150 -7.70 -19.12 13.16
CA TYR A 150 -6.29 -19.33 12.83
C TYR A 150 -5.68 -20.51 13.61
N MET A 151 -5.90 -20.55 14.93
CA MET A 151 -5.37 -21.60 15.78
C MET A 151 -5.99 -22.96 15.50
N ASN A 152 -7.27 -23.03 15.14
CA ASN A 152 -7.91 -24.26 14.71
C ASN A 152 -7.24 -24.85 13.46
N ILE A 153 -6.91 -24.01 12.49
CA ILE A 153 -6.15 -24.43 11.30
C ILE A 153 -4.76 -24.94 11.70
N GLN A 154 -4.04 -24.17 12.52
CA GLN A 154 -2.69 -24.56 12.95
C GLN A 154 -2.69 -25.85 13.76
N LYS A 155 -3.65 -26.02 14.68
CA LYS A 155 -3.77 -27.25 15.48
C LYS A 155 -3.88 -28.51 14.63
N ILE A 156 -4.66 -28.45 13.56
CA ILE A 156 -4.79 -29.56 12.62
C ILE A 156 -3.48 -29.79 11.84
N ARG A 157 -2.84 -28.69 11.35
CA ARG A 157 -1.57 -28.76 10.62
C ARG A 157 -0.46 -29.39 11.45
N TYR A 158 -0.36 -29.02 12.72
CA TYR A 158 0.60 -29.56 13.66
C TYR A 158 0.12 -30.85 14.34
N LYS A 159 -0.89 -31.55 13.78
CA LYS A 159 -1.39 -32.85 14.23
C LYS A 159 -1.75 -32.87 15.74
N ASN A 160 -2.30 -31.76 16.24
CA ASN A 160 -2.63 -31.56 17.66
C ASN A 160 -1.39 -31.63 18.60
N SER A 161 -0.21 -31.21 18.13
CA SER A 161 1.02 -31.23 18.93
C SER A 161 1.06 -30.18 20.06
N PHE A 162 0.04 -29.34 20.18
CA PHE A 162 -0.09 -28.36 21.27
C PHE A 162 -1.56 -28.19 21.67
N ALA A 163 -1.75 -27.76 22.92
CA ALA A 163 -3.05 -27.32 23.43
C ALA A 163 -3.15 -25.79 23.36
N ILE A 164 -4.37 -25.28 23.20
CA ILE A 164 -4.65 -23.84 23.31
C ILE A 164 -5.93 -23.59 24.08
N ASP A 165 -5.89 -22.60 24.96
CA ASP A 165 -7.03 -22.12 25.72
C ASP A 165 -7.24 -20.61 25.52
N PHE A 166 -8.52 -20.18 25.52
CA PHE A 166 -8.94 -18.79 25.41
C PHE A 166 -9.83 -18.40 26.58
N SER A 167 -9.30 -17.62 27.50
CA SER A 167 -9.99 -17.08 28.66
C SER A 167 -10.22 -15.58 28.49
N ILE A 168 -11.35 -15.22 27.85
CA ILE A 168 -11.69 -13.84 27.50
C ILE A 168 -12.90 -13.38 28.29
N GLU A 169 -12.77 -12.27 29.02
CA GLU A 169 -13.87 -11.65 29.75
C GLU A 169 -14.93 -11.10 28.79
N GLU A 170 -16.20 -11.36 29.05
CA GLU A 170 -17.30 -10.94 28.18
C GLU A 170 -17.38 -9.40 28.02
N GLU A 171 -17.03 -8.67 29.07
CA GLU A 171 -17.14 -7.21 29.07
C GLU A 171 -16.22 -6.52 28.03
N ILE A 172 -15.11 -7.15 27.61
CA ILE A 172 -14.19 -6.57 26.61
C ILE A 172 -14.57 -6.93 25.17
N LEU A 173 -15.45 -7.87 24.94
CA LEU A 173 -15.79 -8.36 23.60
C LEU A 173 -16.30 -7.26 22.67
N HIS A 174 -17.04 -6.28 23.22
CA HIS A 174 -17.59 -5.15 22.47
C HIS A 174 -16.63 -3.97 22.35
N CYS A 175 -15.48 -4.02 23.02
CA CYS A 175 -14.43 -3.01 22.84
C CYS A 175 -13.81 -3.08 21.44
N CYS A 176 -13.16 -1.99 21.03
CA CYS A 176 -12.50 -1.91 19.73
C CYS A 176 -11.00 -2.15 19.87
N THR A 177 -10.41 -2.81 18.89
CA THR A 177 -8.98 -3.03 18.77
C THR A 177 -8.51 -2.90 17.30
N VAL A 178 -7.22 -2.76 17.10
CA VAL A 178 -6.63 -2.88 15.76
C VAL A 178 -6.71 -4.34 15.32
N LYS A 179 -7.11 -4.57 14.08
CA LYS A 179 -7.22 -5.95 13.54
C LYS A 179 -5.85 -6.61 13.39
N LEU A 180 -5.81 -7.94 13.55
CA LEU A 180 -4.63 -8.80 13.36
C LEU A 180 -3.48 -8.50 14.33
N VAL A 181 -3.79 -8.03 15.53
CA VAL A 181 -2.79 -7.75 16.58
C VAL A 181 -2.48 -9.01 17.41
N VAL A 182 -3.44 -9.91 17.56
CA VAL A 182 -3.28 -11.16 18.32
C VAL A 182 -2.58 -12.24 17.49
N GLN A 183 -2.82 -12.29 16.17
CA GLN A 183 -2.27 -13.34 15.31
C GLN A 183 -0.73 -13.39 15.34
N PRO A 184 0.04 -12.29 15.23
CA PRO A 184 1.51 -12.34 15.30
C PRO A 184 2.04 -12.90 16.62
N LEU A 185 1.34 -12.64 17.73
CA LEU A 185 1.72 -13.19 19.04
C LEU A 185 1.51 -14.70 19.06
N LEU A 186 0.41 -15.18 18.48
CA LEU A 186 0.14 -16.62 18.35
C LEU A 186 1.12 -17.31 17.39
N GLU A 187 1.51 -16.64 16.30
CA GLU A 187 2.54 -17.14 15.39
C GLU A 187 3.88 -17.32 16.12
N ASN A 188 4.27 -16.35 16.93
CA ASN A 188 5.47 -16.43 17.74
C ASN A 188 5.40 -17.56 18.77
N ALA A 189 4.28 -17.68 19.48
CA ALA A 189 4.05 -18.74 20.45
C ALA A 189 4.13 -20.16 19.81
N ILE A 190 3.62 -20.33 18.59
CA ILE A 190 3.76 -21.59 17.87
C ILE A 190 5.22 -21.81 17.46
N TYR A 191 5.83 -20.85 16.75
CA TYR A 191 7.10 -21.03 16.05
C TYR A 191 8.29 -21.14 17.01
N TYR A 192 8.28 -20.33 18.07
CA TYR A 192 9.37 -20.27 19.04
C TYR A 192 9.03 -20.93 20.37
N GLY A 193 7.73 -21.07 20.68
CA GLY A 193 7.28 -21.66 21.90
C GLY A 193 7.13 -23.19 21.80
N VAL A 194 6.15 -23.64 21.04
CA VAL A 194 5.67 -25.03 21.14
C VAL A 194 6.04 -25.92 19.96
N GLU A 195 6.62 -25.40 18.88
CA GLU A 195 7.09 -26.21 17.77
C GLU A 195 8.25 -27.10 18.23
N GLY A 196 8.06 -28.43 18.12
CA GLY A 196 9.05 -29.43 18.56
C GLY A 196 8.88 -29.95 19.99
N MET A 197 7.83 -29.55 20.71
CA MET A 197 7.55 -30.03 22.07
C MET A 197 6.74 -31.35 22.12
N ASP A 198 6.60 -32.07 20.99
CA ASP A 198 5.99 -33.42 20.88
C ASP A 198 4.65 -33.64 21.64
N GLY A 199 3.81 -32.60 21.68
CA GLY A 199 2.47 -32.68 22.28
C GLY A 199 2.35 -32.08 23.69
N GLU A 200 3.44 -31.61 24.27
CA GLU A 200 3.46 -30.96 25.60
C GLU A 200 3.36 -29.41 25.51
N GLY A 201 3.22 -28.85 24.30
CA GLY A 201 3.07 -27.42 24.08
C GLY A 201 1.70 -26.91 24.57
N GLU A 202 1.72 -25.83 25.34
CA GLU A 202 0.51 -25.15 25.83
C GLU A 202 0.58 -23.66 25.50
N ILE A 203 -0.51 -23.14 24.95
CA ILE A 203 -0.68 -21.71 24.64
C ILE A 203 -1.94 -21.22 25.35
N HIS A 204 -1.83 -20.13 26.10
CA HIS A 204 -2.95 -19.51 26.78
C HIS A 204 -3.14 -18.08 26.27
N VAL A 205 -4.39 -17.77 25.89
CA VAL A 205 -4.80 -16.41 25.50
C VAL A 205 -5.75 -15.89 26.56
N LYS A 206 -5.36 -14.84 27.25
CA LYS A 206 -6.17 -14.20 28.28
C LYS A 206 -6.53 -12.77 27.86
N GLY A 207 -7.82 -12.45 27.94
CA GLY A 207 -8.29 -11.09 27.66
C GLY A 207 -9.10 -10.57 28.85
N TYR A 208 -8.75 -9.40 29.36
CA TYR A 208 -9.38 -8.81 30.53
C TYR A 208 -9.30 -7.29 30.53
N ARG A 209 -10.13 -6.67 31.37
CA ARG A 209 -10.09 -5.23 31.61
C ARG A 209 -9.31 -4.91 32.89
N LYS A 210 -8.47 -3.89 32.82
CA LYS A 210 -7.81 -3.35 34.00
C LYS A 210 -7.89 -1.82 33.93
N GLU A 211 -8.61 -1.22 34.85
CA GLU A 211 -8.91 0.21 34.87
C GLU A 211 -9.63 0.64 33.57
N ASP A 212 -9.04 1.56 32.80
CA ASP A 212 -9.61 2.05 31.55
C ASP A 212 -9.08 1.33 30.31
N ASP A 213 -8.12 0.40 30.48
CA ASP A 213 -7.46 -0.31 29.41
C ASP A 213 -7.91 -1.76 29.28
N ILE A 214 -7.81 -2.31 28.07
CA ILE A 214 -7.98 -3.73 27.79
C ILE A 214 -6.62 -4.38 27.54
N TYR A 215 -6.43 -5.54 28.11
CA TYR A 215 -5.23 -6.35 27.99
C TYR A 215 -5.56 -7.65 27.29
N ILE A 216 -4.76 -8.02 26.29
CA ILE A 216 -4.77 -9.33 25.65
C ILE A 216 -3.38 -9.90 25.80
N GLU A 217 -3.25 -10.97 26.57
CA GLU A 217 -2.00 -11.66 26.85
C GLU A 217 -1.97 -12.99 26.11
N VAL A 218 -0.84 -13.31 25.51
CA VAL A 218 -0.54 -14.62 24.92
C VAL A 218 0.66 -15.17 25.66
N SER A 219 0.53 -16.31 26.26
CA SER A 219 1.60 -17.02 26.95
C SER A 219 1.74 -18.43 26.42
N ASP A 220 2.96 -18.91 26.34
CA ASP A 220 3.32 -20.28 26.00
C ASP A 220 4.25 -20.88 27.05
N ASN A 221 4.38 -22.20 27.08
CA ASN A 221 5.29 -22.94 27.95
C ASN A 221 6.61 -23.35 27.23
N GLY A 222 6.93 -22.69 26.14
CA GLY A 222 8.11 -22.99 25.32
C GLY A 222 9.43 -22.56 25.95
N LEU A 223 10.49 -22.59 25.12
CA LEU A 223 11.86 -22.30 25.55
C LEU A 223 12.11 -20.84 25.95
N GLY A 224 11.16 -19.94 25.61
CA GLY A 224 11.30 -18.51 25.86
C GLY A 224 12.34 -17.83 24.96
N MET A 225 12.57 -16.54 25.22
CA MET A 225 13.57 -15.73 24.50
C MET A 225 14.78 -15.45 25.39
N PRO A 226 16.00 -15.41 24.82
CA PRO A 226 17.18 -14.90 25.53
C PRO A 226 16.95 -13.46 26.02
N GLN A 227 17.53 -13.13 27.19
CA GLN A 227 17.32 -11.85 27.86
C GLN A 227 17.76 -10.65 26.99
N ASP A 228 18.82 -10.82 26.21
CA ASP A 228 19.36 -9.83 25.29
C ASP A 228 18.40 -9.51 24.10
N MET A 229 17.57 -10.46 23.70
CA MET A 229 16.51 -10.25 22.71
C MET A 229 15.30 -9.52 23.31
N VAL A 230 14.94 -9.82 24.55
CA VAL A 230 13.81 -9.17 25.24
C VAL A 230 14.07 -7.68 25.46
N GLU A 231 15.33 -7.28 25.71
CA GLU A 231 15.72 -5.88 25.91
C GLU A 231 15.73 -5.04 24.62
N GLN A 232 15.59 -5.69 23.44
CA GLN A 232 15.54 -5.04 22.12
C GLN A 232 14.11 -4.87 21.57
N LEU A 233 13.11 -5.39 22.27
CA LEU A 233 11.69 -5.30 21.93
C LEU A 233 11.05 -4.07 22.57
#